data_1f85ae79a2e383b468999900c7cf8eba
#
_entry.id   1f85ae79a2e383b468999900c7cf8eba
#
_cell.length_a   1.000
_cell.length_b   1.000
_cell.length_c   1.000
_cell.angle_alpha   90.00
_cell.angle_beta   90.00
_cell.angle_gamma   90.00
#
_symmetry.space_group_name_H-M   'P 1'
#
loop_
_entity.id
_entity.type
_entity.pdbx_description
1 polymer ?
#
loop_
_entity_poly.entity_id
_entity_poly.type
_entity_poly.pdbx_seq_one_letter_code
_entity_poly.pdbx_strand_id
1 'polypeptide(L)'
;MTPTTELTRKVLTDRGFSGWVPFAGLGDSDIPKAAGVYVVLRPDTSAPVFRPSSPAGQFKGRDPSVAADVLAAAWVDTATVLYVGKASAGKEGRRGLRKRLDEYRRHGSGQAVGHWGGRYIWQLEDSASLLVAWCPTQPDQNPGQAEFELIAEFVAAYGVRPFANRNRGTATAGPVP
;
A
#
# COMPACT_ATOMS: atom_id res chain seq x y z
N MET A 1 0.58 10.65 27.90
CA MET A 1 0.58 10.58 26.43
C MET A 1 1.15 9.23 26.03
N THR A 2 0.37 8.42 25.37
CA THR A 2 0.88 7.19 24.77
C THR A 2 1.83 7.60 23.65
N PRO A 3 3.08 7.12 23.59
CA PRO A 3 3.98 7.46 22.50
C PRO A 3 3.34 6.99 21.18
N THR A 4 3.23 7.88 20.22
CA THR A 4 2.74 7.55 18.89
C THR A 4 3.76 6.62 18.25
N THR A 5 3.36 5.37 18.00
CA THR A 5 4.26 4.35 17.46
C THR A 5 4.36 4.54 15.95
N GLU A 6 5.55 4.84 15.45
CA GLU A 6 5.79 4.86 14.01
C GLU A 6 5.61 3.46 13.40
N LEU A 7 5.00 3.40 12.23
CA LEU A 7 4.84 2.16 11.47
C LEU A 7 6.18 1.77 10.81
N THR A 8 7.01 1.07 11.56
CA THR A 8 8.27 0.52 11.05
C THR A 8 8.11 -0.94 10.61
N ARG A 9 9.07 -1.46 9.85
CA ARG A 9 9.11 -2.88 9.49
C ARG A 9 9.03 -3.77 10.73
N LYS A 10 9.76 -3.42 11.79
CA LYS A 10 9.75 -4.19 13.05
C LYS A 10 8.36 -4.21 13.67
N VAL A 11 7.75 -3.04 13.85
CA VAL A 11 6.41 -2.92 14.45
C VAL A 11 5.38 -3.71 13.66
N LEU A 12 5.41 -3.62 12.33
CA LEU A 12 4.49 -4.36 11.46
C LEU A 12 4.73 -5.86 11.50
N THR A 13 6.00 -6.31 11.55
CA THR A 13 6.32 -7.73 11.71
C THR A 13 5.80 -8.27 13.04
N ASP A 14 5.99 -7.54 14.14
CA ASP A 14 5.48 -7.91 15.47
C ASP A 14 3.93 -7.98 15.49
N ARG A 15 3.24 -7.28 14.58
CA ARG A 15 1.77 -7.33 14.37
C ARG A 15 1.31 -8.41 13.38
N GLY A 16 2.20 -9.26 12.89
CA GLY A 16 1.87 -10.38 12.02
C GLY A 16 2.02 -10.11 10.51
N PHE A 17 2.58 -8.97 10.11
CA PHE A 17 2.94 -8.75 8.71
C PHE A 17 4.10 -9.65 8.31
N SER A 18 3.97 -10.31 7.17
CA SER A 18 4.98 -11.18 6.57
C SER A 18 5.17 -10.85 5.09
N GLY A 19 6.18 -11.46 4.48
CA GLY A 19 6.58 -11.23 3.11
C GLY A 19 7.88 -10.42 3.06
N TRP A 20 7.80 -9.11 3.02
CA TRP A 20 8.95 -8.20 2.90
C TRP A 20 9.79 -8.50 1.66
N VAL A 21 9.12 -8.68 0.55
CA VAL A 21 9.71 -9.02 -0.75
C VAL A 21 9.50 -7.89 -1.75
N PRO A 22 10.41 -7.73 -2.72
CA PRO A 22 10.17 -6.83 -3.85
C PRO A 22 8.93 -7.26 -4.66
N PHE A 23 8.33 -6.34 -5.40
CA PHE A 23 7.20 -6.67 -6.28
C PHE A 23 7.50 -7.82 -7.24
N ALA A 24 8.74 -7.90 -7.76
CA ALA A 24 9.17 -9.00 -8.62
C ALA A 24 9.11 -10.38 -7.93
N GLY A 25 9.28 -10.43 -6.62
CA GLY A 25 9.23 -11.66 -5.83
C GLY A 25 7.82 -12.12 -5.43
N LEU A 26 6.78 -11.32 -5.70
CA LEU A 26 5.42 -11.67 -5.30
C LEU A 26 4.89 -12.93 -6.00
N GLY A 27 5.31 -13.19 -7.24
CA GLY A 27 4.87 -14.38 -8.00
C GLY A 27 5.30 -15.69 -7.36
N ASP A 28 6.46 -15.69 -6.71
CA ASP A 28 7.07 -16.86 -6.05
C ASP A 28 6.79 -16.93 -4.54
N SER A 29 6.03 -15.95 -4.03
CA SER A 29 5.71 -15.86 -2.61
C SER A 29 4.41 -16.59 -2.26
N ASP A 30 4.37 -17.17 -1.07
CA ASP A 30 3.16 -17.80 -0.54
C ASP A 30 2.21 -16.76 0.06
N ILE A 31 1.52 -16.04 -0.82
CA ILE A 31 0.56 -15.01 -0.43
C ILE A 31 -0.81 -15.65 -0.18
N PRO A 32 -1.43 -15.43 0.99
CA PRO A 32 -2.75 -15.98 1.28
C PRO A 32 -3.84 -15.49 0.30
N LYS A 33 -4.81 -16.37 0.02
CA LYS A 33 -6.02 -15.98 -0.71
C LYS A 33 -7.05 -15.26 0.19
N ALA A 34 -6.78 -15.17 1.47
CA ALA A 34 -7.63 -14.50 2.44
C ALA A 34 -7.72 -12.99 2.22
N ALA A 35 -8.77 -12.38 2.76
CA ALA A 35 -8.83 -10.93 2.93
C ALA A 35 -7.73 -10.44 3.89
N GLY A 36 -7.31 -9.20 3.74
CA GLY A 36 -6.29 -8.64 4.60
C GLY A 36 -5.85 -7.25 4.20
N VAL A 37 -4.81 -6.80 4.85
CA VAL A 37 -4.12 -5.53 4.57
C VAL A 37 -2.70 -5.80 4.10
N TYR A 38 -2.14 -4.85 3.37
CA TYR A 38 -0.75 -4.90 2.92
C TYR A 38 -0.13 -3.51 2.94
N VAL A 39 1.17 -3.49 3.01
CA VAL A 39 1.97 -2.26 3.01
C VAL A 39 3.05 -2.31 1.96
N VAL A 40 3.44 -1.14 1.47
CA VAL A 40 4.64 -0.95 0.66
C VAL A 40 5.61 -0.11 1.47
N LEU A 41 6.82 -0.61 1.65
CA LEU A 41 7.87 -0.02 2.46
C LEU A 41 9.09 0.27 1.59
N ARG A 42 9.68 1.46 1.75
CA ARG A 42 10.96 1.83 1.17
C ARG A 42 12.03 1.68 2.24
N PRO A 43 13.01 0.77 2.07
CA PRO A 43 14.07 0.57 3.07
C PRO A 43 15.11 1.69 3.06
N ASP A 44 15.24 2.42 1.94
CA ASP A 44 16.13 3.56 1.82
C ASP A 44 15.48 4.84 2.38
N THR A 45 16.20 5.55 3.22
CA THR A 45 15.77 6.83 3.82
C THR A 45 16.36 8.05 3.12
N SER A 46 17.13 7.87 2.07
CA SER A 46 17.64 8.97 1.25
C SER A 46 16.51 9.74 0.55
N ALA A 47 16.80 10.96 0.11
CA ALA A 47 15.84 11.75 -0.65
C ALA A 47 15.32 10.98 -1.88
N PRO A 48 14.02 11.03 -2.19
CA PRO A 48 13.46 10.32 -3.32
C PRO A 48 13.87 10.96 -4.64
N VAL A 49 14.05 10.13 -5.66
CA VAL A 49 14.19 10.58 -7.05
C VAL A 49 12.95 10.11 -7.82
N PHE A 50 12.26 11.06 -8.44
CA PHE A 50 11.04 10.79 -9.20
C PHE A 50 11.32 10.73 -10.71
N ARG A 51 10.76 9.73 -11.36
CA ARG A 51 10.73 9.65 -12.82
C ARG A 51 9.81 10.73 -13.39
N PRO A 52 10.09 11.26 -14.58
CA PRO A 52 9.20 12.26 -15.22
C PRO A 52 7.85 11.68 -15.62
N SER A 53 7.76 10.37 -15.83
CA SER A 53 6.53 9.65 -16.13
C SER A 53 6.47 8.30 -15.42
N SER A 54 5.27 7.78 -15.20
CA SER A 54 5.06 6.47 -14.59
C SER A 54 5.24 5.35 -15.61
N PRO A 55 5.98 4.27 -15.26
CA PRO A 55 6.03 3.06 -16.07
C PRO A 55 4.77 2.19 -15.91
N ALA A 56 3.88 2.54 -14.97
CA ALA A 56 2.66 1.78 -14.71
C ALA A 56 1.67 1.84 -15.88
N GLY A 57 0.78 0.86 -15.95
CA GLY A 57 -0.19 0.74 -17.02
C GLY A 57 -1.27 1.82 -16.97
N GLN A 58 -1.73 2.24 -18.13
CA GLN A 58 -2.93 3.04 -18.24
C GLN A 58 -4.17 2.23 -17.83
N PHE A 59 -5.09 2.87 -17.14
CA PHE A 59 -6.33 2.25 -16.73
C PHE A 59 -7.54 3.10 -17.15
N LYS A 60 -8.45 2.52 -17.88
CA LYS A 60 -9.62 3.22 -18.47
C LYS A 60 -9.22 4.48 -19.25
N GLY A 61 -8.15 4.38 -20.05
CA GLY A 61 -7.63 5.50 -20.87
C GLY A 61 -6.93 6.61 -20.08
N ARG A 62 -6.66 6.41 -18.79
CA ARG A 62 -6.01 7.41 -17.92
C ARG A 62 -4.53 7.07 -17.73
N ASP A 63 -3.68 8.07 -17.95
CA ASP A 63 -2.26 8.00 -17.64
C ASP A 63 -2.05 8.01 -16.10
N PRO A 64 -1.30 7.05 -15.53
CA PRO A 64 -0.99 7.04 -14.11
C PRO A 64 0.03 8.09 -13.68
N SER A 65 0.68 8.77 -14.62
CA SER A 65 1.74 9.75 -14.34
C SER A 65 1.21 10.94 -13.54
N VAL A 66 2.07 11.45 -12.67
CA VAL A 66 1.80 12.58 -11.79
C VAL A 66 2.99 13.55 -11.91
N ALA A 67 2.72 14.85 -11.88
CA ALA A 67 3.76 15.86 -11.94
C ALA A 67 4.72 15.76 -10.73
N ALA A 68 6.00 16.00 -10.97
CA ALA A 68 7.04 15.81 -9.95
C ALA A 68 6.85 16.69 -8.70
N ASP A 69 6.33 17.90 -8.86
CA ASP A 69 6.01 18.80 -7.75
C ASP A 69 4.87 18.26 -6.87
N VAL A 70 3.88 17.58 -7.47
CA VAL A 70 2.79 16.90 -6.74
C VAL A 70 3.32 15.72 -5.95
N LEU A 71 4.24 14.95 -6.54
CA LEU A 71 4.89 13.83 -5.86
C LEU A 71 5.77 14.32 -4.69
N ALA A 72 6.55 15.38 -4.92
CA ALA A 72 7.39 15.99 -3.90
C ALA A 72 6.55 16.54 -2.74
N ALA A 73 5.42 17.19 -3.02
CA ALA A 73 4.50 17.68 -1.99
C ALA A 73 3.81 16.56 -1.18
N ALA A 74 3.68 15.38 -1.76
CA ALA A 74 3.11 14.21 -1.08
C ALA A 74 4.14 13.40 -0.29
N TRP A 75 5.43 13.64 -0.50
CA TRP A 75 6.50 12.91 0.16
C TRP A 75 6.50 13.18 1.67
N VAL A 76 6.79 12.14 2.44
CA VAL A 76 6.88 12.22 3.91
C VAL A 76 8.29 11.83 4.32
N ASP A 77 9.09 12.82 4.69
CA ASP A 77 10.46 12.61 5.17
C ASP A 77 10.45 11.67 6.39
N THR A 78 11.48 10.86 6.48
CA THR A 78 11.71 9.87 7.55
C THR A 78 10.73 8.70 7.59
N ALA A 79 9.57 8.77 6.94
CA ALA A 79 8.63 7.66 6.88
C ALA A 79 9.13 6.57 5.92
N THR A 80 9.12 5.33 6.38
CA THR A 80 9.50 4.16 5.54
C THR A 80 8.29 3.52 4.86
N VAL A 81 7.10 3.59 5.46
CA VAL A 81 5.85 3.10 4.86
C VAL A 81 5.33 4.14 3.85
N LEU A 82 5.23 3.73 2.59
CA LEU A 82 4.78 4.59 1.49
C LEU A 82 3.30 4.41 1.15
N TYR A 83 2.76 3.23 1.41
CA TYR A 83 1.38 2.88 1.06
C TYR A 83 0.83 1.82 1.99
N VAL A 84 -0.43 1.97 2.33
CA VAL A 84 -1.25 0.97 3.01
C VAL A 84 -2.45 0.66 2.12
N GLY A 85 -2.71 -0.62 1.90
CA GLY A 85 -3.83 -1.05 1.09
C GLY A 85 -4.56 -2.25 1.69
N LYS A 86 -5.74 -2.53 1.14
CA LYS A 86 -6.57 -3.66 1.55
C LYS A 86 -6.89 -4.59 0.41
N ALA A 87 -7.22 -5.81 0.75
CA ALA A 87 -7.74 -6.82 -0.14
C ALA A 87 -8.99 -7.46 0.47
N SER A 88 -10.12 -7.29 -0.19
CA SER A 88 -11.37 -7.97 0.19
C SER A 88 -11.39 -9.37 -0.41
N ALA A 89 -12.06 -10.32 0.26
CA ALA A 89 -12.28 -11.67 -0.28
C ALA A 89 -13.17 -11.66 -1.54
N GLY A 90 -13.94 -10.59 -1.75
CA GLY A 90 -14.95 -10.49 -2.81
C GLY A 90 -16.20 -11.31 -2.49
N LYS A 91 -17.25 -11.14 -3.31
CA LYS A 91 -18.56 -11.78 -3.06
C LYS A 91 -18.54 -13.32 -3.02
N GLU A 92 -17.54 -13.94 -3.65
CA GLU A 92 -17.42 -15.39 -3.78
C GLU A 92 -16.08 -15.93 -3.21
N GLY A 93 -15.39 -15.14 -2.39
CA GLY A 93 -14.11 -15.54 -1.81
C GLY A 93 -12.96 -15.72 -2.82
N ARG A 94 -13.14 -15.25 -4.06
CA ARG A 94 -12.15 -15.46 -5.16
C ARG A 94 -11.11 -14.35 -5.29
N ARG A 95 -11.18 -13.34 -4.42
CA ARG A 95 -10.22 -12.23 -4.43
C ARG A 95 -9.19 -12.43 -3.31
N GLY A 96 -8.97 -11.48 -2.48
CA GLY A 96 -8.02 -11.54 -1.38
C GLY A 96 -6.64 -11.00 -1.73
N LEU A 97 -5.72 -11.17 -0.77
CA LEU A 97 -4.38 -10.61 -0.83
C LEU A 97 -3.60 -11.03 -2.08
N ARG A 98 -3.56 -12.34 -2.40
CA ARG A 98 -2.82 -12.85 -3.56
C ARG A 98 -3.25 -12.16 -4.86
N LYS A 99 -4.54 -12.10 -5.12
CA LYS A 99 -5.06 -11.48 -6.35
C LYS A 99 -4.81 -9.97 -6.35
N ARG A 100 -5.03 -9.30 -5.22
CA ARG A 100 -4.85 -7.86 -5.12
C ARG A 100 -3.40 -7.43 -5.33
N LEU A 101 -2.46 -8.17 -4.75
CA LEU A 101 -1.03 -7.90 -4.92
C LEU A 101 -0.52 -8.24 -6.31
N ASP A 102 -1.06 -9.29 -6.95
CA ASP A 102 -0.77 -9.57 -8.35
C ASP A 102 -1.27 -8.46 -9.28
N GLU A 103 -2.48 -7.96 -9.07
CA GLU A 103 -3.00 -6.78 -9.79
C GLU A 103 -2.07 -5.57 -9.62
N TYR A 104 -1.57 -5.33 -8.41
CA TYR A 104 -0.67 -4.21 -8.13
C TYR A 104 0.66 -4.35 -8.86
N ARG A 105 1.27 -5.53 -8.79
CA ARG A 105 2.51 -5.87 -9.50
C ARG A 105 2.34 -5.70 -11.03
N ARG A 106 1.25 -6.22 -11.59
CA ARG A 106 0.96 -6.14 -13.03
C ARG A 106 0.70 -4.70 -13.47
N HIS A 107 0.03 -3.90 -12.66
CA HIS A 107 -0.13 -2.47 -12.92
C HIS A 107 1.24 -1.78 -13.02
N GLY A 108 2.13 -2.02 -12.08
CA GLY A 108 3.49 -1.47 -12.08
C GLY A 108 4.35 -1.94 -13.26
N SER A 109 4.07 -3.11 -13.83
CA SER A 109 4.75 -3.63 -15.03
C SER A 109 4.17 -3.13 -16.36
N GLY A 110 3.28 -2.15 -16.32
CA GLY A 110 2.71 -1.53 -17.53
C GLY A 110 1.41 -2.15 -18.05
N GLN A 111 0.82 -3.10 -17.32
CA GLN A 111 -0.46 -3.71 -17.72
C GLN A 111 -1.66 -2.85 -17.32
N ALA A 112 -2.69 -2.81 -18.17
CA ALA A 112 -3.93 -2.08 -17.92
C ALA A 112 -4.81 -2.80 -16.87
N VAL A 113 -4.39 -2.78 -15.62
CA VAL A 113 -5.05 -3.43 -14.50
C VAL A 113 -5.49 -2.39 -13.47
N GLY A 114 -6.62 -2.62 -12.83
CA GLY A 114 -7.22 -1.71 -11.86
C GLY A 114 -6.54 -1.65 -10.50
N HIS A 115 -5.37 -1.04 -10.41
CA HIS A 115 -4.75 -0.70 -9.12
C HIS A 115 -4.33 0.77 -9.07
N TRP A 116 -5.30 1.67 -9.12
CA TRP A 116 -5.03 3.11 -9.22
C TRP A 116 -4.58 3.75 -7.89
N GLY A 117 -5.01 3.21 -6.77
CA GLY A 117 -4.87 3.84 -5.45
C GLY A 117 -3.42 4.04 -4.97
N GLY A 118 -2.52 3.15 -5.33
CA GLY A 118 -1.12 3.20 -4.92
C GLY A 118 -0.14 3.58 -6.05
N ARG A 119 -0.62 4.21 -7.12
CA ARG A 119 0.17 4.43 -8.34
C ARG A 119 1.41 5.31 -8.17
N TYR A 120 1.46 6.17 -7.16
CA TYR A 120 2.60 7.10 -6.94
C TYR A 120 3.93 6.38 -6.76
N ILE A 121 3.93 5.20 -6.15
CA ILE A 121 5.17 4.45 -5.90
C ILE A 121 5.94 4.12 -7.20
N TRP A 122 5.22 3.96 -8.32
CA TRP A 122 5.84 3.55 -9.58
C TRP A 122 6.69 4.65 -10.23
N GLN A 123 6.48 5.92 -9.84
CA GLN A 123 7.32 7.02 -10.29
C GLN A 123 8.59 7.23 -9.45
N LEU A 124 8.81 6.45 -8.39
CA LEU A 124 10.10 6.38 -7.73
C LEU A 124 11.10 5.64 -8.62
N GLU A 125 12.30 6.17 -8.77
CA GLU A 125 13.36 5.48 -9.53
C GLU A 125 13.72 4.13 -8.92
N ASP A 126 13.70 4.04 -7.59
CA ASP A 126 14.00 2.84 -6.84
C ASP A 126 12.76 1.96 -6.54
N SER A 127 11.68 2.13 -7.31
CA SER A 127 10.44 1.36 -7.14
C SER A 127 10.64 -0.16 -7.17
N ALA A 128 11.65 -0.65 -7.89
CA ALA A 128 12.01 -2.07 -7.91
C ALA A 128 12.54 -2.61 -6.57
N SER A 129 13.06 -1.74 -5.71
CA SER A 129 13.62 -2.08 -4.39
C SER A 129 12.60 -1.96 -3.25
N LEU A 130 11.38 -1.50 -3.54
CA LEU A 130 10.32 -1.39 -2.54
C LEU A 130 9.92 -2.78 -2.06
N LEU A 131 9.67 -2.90 -0.75
CA LEU A 131 9.27 -4.15 -0.13
C LEU A 131 7.76 -4.16 0.12
N VAL A 132 7.15 -5.28 -0.17
CA VAL A 132 5.73 -5.54 0.08
C VAL A 132 5.60 -6.55 1.21
N ALA A 133 4.73 -6.24 2.16
CA ALA A 133 4.33 -7.17 3.21
C ALA A 133 2.81 -7.17 3.36
N TRP A 134 2.27 -8.27 3.86
CA TRP A 134 0.84 -8.50 4.01
C TRP A 134 0.51 -9.13 5.35
N CYS A 135 -0.72 -8.89 5.81
CA CYS A 135 -1.28 -9.49 7.00
C CYS A 135 -2.74 -9.88 6.73
N PRO A 136 -3.09 -11.18 6.74
CA PRO A 136 -4.49 -11.58 6.68
C PRO A 136 -5.26 -11.03 7.86
N THR A 137 -6.49 -10.56 7.62
CA THR A 137 -7.42 -10.22 8.70
C THR A 137 -8.12 -11.47 9.24
N GLN A 138 -8.55 -11.41 10.49
CA GLN A 138 -9.42 -12.46 11.05
C GLN A 138 -10.75 -12.51 10.28
N PRO A 139 -11.46 -13.65 10.27
CA PRO A 139 -12.71 -13.79 9.51
C PRO A 139 -13.81 -12.77 9.85
N ASP A 140 -13.83 -12.28 11.09
CA ASP A 140 -14.77 -11.28 11.61
C ASP A 140 -14.26 -9.84 11.48
N GLN A 141 -13.01 -9.64 11.09
CA GLN A 141 -12.38 -8.34 10.94
C GLN A 141 -12.56 -7.82 9.51
N ASN A 142 -13.02 -6.57 9.39
CA ASN A 142 -13.14 -5.90 8.10
C ASN A 142 -11.77 -5.36 7.65
N PRO A 143 -11.23 -5.78 6.47
CA PRO A 143 -9.95 -5.27 5.98
C PRO A 143 -9.97 -3.77 5.69
N GLY A 144 -11.12 -3.19 5.39
CA GLY A 144 -11.27 -1.73 5.24
C GLY A 144 -11.06 -0.98 6.53
N GLN A 145 -11.54 -1.53 7.64
CA GLN A 145 -11.33 -0.96 8.97
C GLN A 145 -9.85 -1.08 9.38
N ALA A 146 -9.22 -2.23 9.14
CA ALA A 146 -7.80 -2.42 9.41
C ALA A 146 -6.91 -1.47 8.60
N GLU A 147 -7.21 -1.27 7.31
CA GLU A 147 -6.55 -0.27 6.47
C GLU A 147 -6.69 1.15 7.04
N PHE A 148 -7.92 1.52 7.41
CA PHE A 148 -8.22 2.83 7.98
C PHE A 148 -7.43 3.08 9.28
N GLU A 149 -7.37 2.11 10.17
CA GLU A 149 -6.64 2.20 11.44
C GLU A 149 -5.13 2.39 11.22
N LEU A 150 -4.53 1.62 10.32
CA LEU A 150 -3.10 1.79 9.96
C LEU A 150 -2.82 3.17 9.38
N ILE A 151 -3.69 3.68 8.50
CA ILE A 151 -3.54 5.04 7.96
C ILE A 151 -3.70 6.08 9.06
N ALA A 152 -4.65 5.90 9.98
CA ALA A 152 -4.85 6.81 11.11
C ALA A 152 -3.64 6.84 12.06
N GLU A 153 -3.03 5.69 12.34
CA GLU A 153 -1.79 5.62 13.12
C GLU A 153 -0.64 6.36 12.42
N PHE A 154 -0.49 6.17 11.12
CA PHE A 154 0.50 6.90 10.33
C PHE A 154 0.26 8.41 10.41
N VAL A 155 -0.98 8.86 10.24
CA VAL A 155 -1.34 10.29 10.34
C VAL A 155 -1.07 10.83 11.75
N ALA A 156 -1.30 10.03 12.79
CA ALA A 156 -0.98 10.43 14.17
C ALA A 156 0.54 10.62 14.37
N ALA A 157 1.37 9.83 13.68
CA ALA A 157 2.83 9.92 13.78
C ALA A 157 3.42 11.08 12.94
N TYR A 158 2.92 11.29 11.74
CA TYR A 158 3.53 12.19 10.75
C TYR A 158 2.69 13.42 10.38
N GLY A 159 1.46 13.54 10.87
CA GLY A 159 0.55 14.65 10.57
C GLY A 159 -0.09 14.60 9.18
N VAL A 160 0.35 13.70 8.32
CA VAL A 160 -0.09 13.54 6.93
C VAL A 160 -0.24 12.05 6.59
N ARG A 161 -0.93 11.75 5.48
CA ARG A 161 -1.08 10.37 5.00
C ARG A 161 0.21 9.82 4.38
N PRO A 162 0.37 8.48 4.30
CA PRO A 162 1.46 7.88 3.56
C PRO A 162 1.53 8.41 2.12
N PHE A 163 2.73 8.48 1.57
CA PHE A 163 3.05 9.07 0.26
C PHE A 163 2.06 8.70 -0.86
N ALA A 164 1.73 7.44 -1.00
CA ALA A 164 0.85 6.97 -2.07
C ALA A 164 -0.62 6.83 -1.68
N ASN A 165 -1.00 7.05 -0.41
CA ASN A 165 -2.41 7.04 0.02
C ASN A 165 -3.04 8.40 -0.25
N ARG A 166 -3.77 8.52 -1.37
CA ARG A 166 -4.43 9.78 -1.74
C ARG A 166 -5.84 9.92 -1.17
N ASN A 167 -6.47 8.82 -0.76
CA ASN A 167 -7.79 8.77 -0.11
C ASN A 167 -7.65 8.32 1.35
N ARG A 168 -8.58 8.76 2.21
CA ARG A 168 -8.56 8.46 3.66
C ARG A 168 -8.88 7.00 4.00
N GLY A 169 -9.23 6.16 3.04
CA GLY A 169 -9.90 4.90 3.34
C GLY A 169 -11.37 5.14 3.75
N THR A 170 -12.16 4.08 3.74
CA THR A 170 -13.55 4.15 4.21
C THR A 170 -13.65 3.48 5.57
N ALA A 171 -13.87 4.29 6.61
CA ALA A 171 -14.38 3.73 7.86
C ALA A 171 -15.76 3.13 7.55
N THR A 172 -15.94 1.84 7.79
CA THR A 172 -17.27 1.24 7.81
C THR A 172 -17.98 1.77 9.05
N ALA A 173 -19.08 2.49 8.83
CA ALA A 173 -20.00 2.76 9.94
C ALA A 173 -20.39 1.40 10.54
N GLY A 174 -20.03 1.19 11.80
CA GLY A 174 -20.56 0.05 12.55
C GLY A 174 -22.09 0.10 12.56
N PRO A 175 -22.75 -1.02 12.78
CA PRO A 175 -24.21 -1.01 12.88
C PRO A 175 -24.62 -0.01 13.95
N VAL A 176 -25.43 0.95 13.56
CA VAL A 176 -26.10 1.87 14.51
C VAL A 176 -27.02 1.02 15.37
N PRO A 177 -26.97 1.15 16.73
CA PRO A 177 -27.82 0.38 17.62
C PRO A 177 -29.30 0.66 17.40
#